data_f36df9fc4b434a29708832039648aaea
#
_entry.id   f36df9fc4b434a29708832039648aaea
#
_cell.length_a   1.000
_cell.length_b   1.000
_cell.length_c   1.000
_cell.angle_alpha   90.00
_cell.angle_beta   90.00
_cell.angle_gamma   90.00
#
_symmetry.space_group_name_H-M   'P 1'
#
loop_
_entity.id
_entity.type
_entity.pdbx_description
1 polymer ?
#
loop_
_entity_poly.entity_id
_entity_poly.type
_entity_poly.pdbx_seq_one_letter_code
_entity_poly.pdbx_strand_id
1 'polypeptide(L)'
;MNFKEWQKNQKVILIDGSMSLGLEEQGLDLNDALWTAKALVNEPDKIEKVHQNYYDAGANIAITASYQATVAGFERLGHTTEESRALIKRTVELAKQAQTKSQGLQEKWVAASVGPYGAYLADGSEYRGNYGLSQTELVDFHRERLELLLESGADLLAIETIPDLTEIQAVIELLAQHPKTTAWLTVTLKDDHHLCDGTDLRVFQLLAESSEQIIAYGVNCVQPDLVLPALEYLKEIATKPLVAYPNSGATYDATTKVWTHSHAVDEVFSNEALNWHESGCKWIGGCCCTSFKEISLLKETFSAIL
;
A
#
# COMPACT_ATOMS: atom_id res chain seq x y z
N MET A 1 -11.21 12.29 17.13
CA MET A 1 -9.87 11.66 17.34
C MET A 1 -9.22 11.57 16.00
N ASN A 2 -7.93 11.88 15.85
CA ASN A 2 -7.22 11.69 14.60
C ASN A 2 -6.59 10.30 14.53
N PHE A 3 -6.17 9.87 13.33
CA PHE A 3 -5.58 8.54 13.12
C PHE A 3 -4.33 8.31 13.99
N LYS A 4 -3.43 9.30 14.08
CA LYS A 4 -2.16 9.19 14.84
C LYS A 4 -2.38 8.92 16.35
N GLU A 5 -3.49 9.37 16.89
CA GLU A 5 -3.86 9.11 18.28
C GLU A 5 -4.61 7.78 18.43
N TRP A 6 -5.54 7.51 17.51
CA TRP A 6 -6.34 6.28 17.53
C TRP A 6 -5.45 5.03 17.42
N GLN A 7 -4.50 5.00 16.51
CA GLN A 7 -3.64 3.83 16.25
C GLN A 7 -2.80 3.39 17.47
N LYS A 8 -2.47 4.32 18.37
CA LYS A 8 -1.65 4.01 19.56
C LYS A 8 -2.34 3.02 20.50
N ASN A 9 -3.66 3.02 20.54
CA ASN A 9 -4.46 2.17 21.42
C ASN A 9 -4.86 0.84 20.78
N GLN A 10 -4.54 0.64 19.49
CA GLN A 10 -4.85 -0.61 18.80
C GLN A 10 -3.76 -1.64 19.04
N LYS A 11 -4.14 -2.88 19.23
CA LYS A 11 -3.21 -4.02 19.29
C LYS A 11 -2.89 -4.52 17.89
N VAL A 12 -3.90 -4.55 17.01
CA VAL A 12 -3.83 -4.90 15.60
C VAL A 12 -4.63 -3.86 14.81
N ILE A 13 -4.16 -3.51 13.61
CA ILE A 13 -4.86 -2.69 12.64
C ILE A 13 -4.91 -3.49 11.33
N LEU A 14 -6.11 -3.72 10.82
CA LEU A 14 -6.30 -4.44 9.57
C LEU A 14 -6.30 -3.46 8.40
N ILE A 15 -5.38 -3.71 7.45
CA ILE A 15 -5.32 -3.03 6.16
C ILE A 15 -6.12 -3.86 5.15
N ASP A 16 -6.58 -3.25 4.08
CA ASP A 16 -7.29 -3.92 3.00
C ASP A 16 -6.40 -4.86 2.15
N GLY A 17 -6.88 -5.26 1.00
CA GLY A 17 -6.22 -6.16 0.06
C GLY A 17 -6.15 -5.59 -1.36
N SER A 18 -6.09 -6.47 -2.34
CA SER A 18 -5.88 -6.12 -3.75
C SER A 18 -7.04 -5.37 -4.39
N MET A 19 -6.81 -4.11 -4.80
CA MET A 19 -7.77 -3.35 -5.60
C MET A 19 -8.02 -4.04 -6.96
N SER A 20 -6.95 -4.51 -7.61
CA SER A 20 -7.06 -5.17 -8.92
C SER A 20 -7.94 -6.42 -8.85
N LEU A 21 -7.67 -7.33 -7.92
CA LEU A 21 -8.47 -8.55 -7.76
C LEU A 21 -9.95 -8.20 -7.49
N GLY A 22 -10.21 -7.22 -6.62
CA GLY A 22 -11.58 -6.79 -6.34
C GLY A 22 -12.31 -6.20 -7.55
N LEU A 23 -11.60 -5.59 -8.50
CA LEU A 23 -12.15 -5.10 -9.76
C LEU A 23 -12.36 -6.25 -10.76
N GLU A 24 -11.42 -7.20 -10.87
CA GLU A 24 -11.54 -8.41 -11.69
C GLU A 24 -12.75 -9.26 -11.26
N GLU A 25 -12.98 -9.43 -9.96
CA GLU A 25 -14.16 -10.10 -9.41
C GLU A 25 -15.49 -9.39 -9.80
N GLN A 26 -15.44 -8.10 -10.13
CA GLN A 26 -16.56 -7.33 -10.67
C GLN A 26 -16.60 -7.33 -12.20
N GLY A 27 -15.77 -8.17 -12.85
CA GLY A 27 -15.77 -8.39 -14.30
C GLY A 27 -15.03 -7.32 -15.11
N LEU A 28 -14.10 -6.56 -14.49
CA LEU A 28 -13.20 -5.70 -15.25
C LEU A 28 -12.05 -6.51 -15.83
N ASP A 29 -11.73 -6.23 -17.11
CA ASP A 29 -10.48 -6.69 -17.71
C ASP A 29 -9.38 -5.66 -17.42
N LEU A 30 -8.38 -6.08 -16.67
CA LEU A 30 -7.25 -5.25 -16.24
C LEU A 30 -5.98 -5.46 -17.07
N ASN A 31 -6.07 -6.14 -18.22
CA ASN A 31 -4.94 -6.40 -19.13
C ASN A 31 -4.43 -5.14 -19.87
N ASP A 32 -4.34 -4.03 -19.16
CA ASP A 32 -3.85 -2.75 -19.68
C ASP A 32 -2.81 -2.15 -18.71
N ALA A 33 -1.78 -1.51 -19.23
CA ALA A 33 -0.71 -0.91 -18.42
C ALA A 33 -1.21 0.16 -17.41
N LEU A 34 -2.34 0.79 -17.71
CA LEU A 34 -2.96 1.84 -16.89
C LEU A 34 -4.40 1.51 -16.50
N TRP A 35 -4.65 0.22 -16.19
CA TRP A 35 -5.98 -0.30 -15.87
C TRP A 35 -6.69 0.47 -14.72
N THR A 36 -5.95 0.86 -13.67
CA THR A 36 -6.51 1.66 -12.56
C THR A 36 -7.04 2.99 -13.04
N ALA A 37 -6.31 3.65 -13.96
CA ALA A 37 -6.73 4.91 -14.56
C ALA A 37 -8.02 4.75 -15.36
N LYS A 38 -8.13 3.68 -16.16
CA LYS A 38 -9.35 3.38 -16.93
C LYS A 38 -10.53 3.07 -16.02
N ALA A 39 -10.32 2.29 -14.97
CA ALA A 39 -11.35 1.99 -13.99
C ALA A 39 -11.84 3.27 -13.30
N LEU A 40 -10.92 4.16 -12.92
CA LEU A 40 -11.24 5.42 -12.26
C LEU A 40 -12.08 6.36 -13.15
N VAL A 41 -11.85 6.35 -14.45
CA VAL A 41 -12.60 7.18 -15.41
C VAL A 41 -13.95 6.56 -15.75
N ASN A 42 -13.98 5.27 -16.08
CA ASN A 42 -15.14 4.62 -16.68
C ASN A 42 -16.03 3.88 -15.67
N GLU A 43 -15.47 3.38 -14.58
CA GLU A 43 -16.13 2.47 -13.63
C GLU A 43 -15.85 2.87 -12.15
N PRO A 44 -15.94 4.15 -11.77
CA PRO A 44 -15.59 4.62 -10.42
C PRO A 44 -16.41 3.95 -9.33
N ASP A 45 -17.67 3.61 -9.61
CA ASP A 45 -18.56 2.93 -8.66
C ASP A 45 -18.04 1.54 -8.29
N LYS A 46 -17.28 0.88 -9.18
CA LYS A 46 -16.66 -0.41 -8.88
C LYS A 46 -15.48 -0.25 -7.93
N ILE A 47 -14.67 0.82 -8.08
CA ILE A 47 -13.60 1.15 -7.13
C ILE A 47 -14.19 1.42 -5.75
N GLU A 48 -15.23 2.25 -5.67
CA GLU A 48 -15.95 2.49 -4.40
C GLU A 48 -16.45 1.18 -3.79
N LYS A 49 -17.03 0.28 -4.61
CA LYS A 49 -17.53 -1.00 -4.14
C LYS A 49 -16.43 -1.92 -3.61
N VAL A 50 -15.23 -1.95 -4.21
CA VAL A 50 -14.09 -2.69 -3.69
C VAL A 50 -13.72 -2.20 -2.30
N HIS A 51 -13.54 -0.89 -2.11
CA HIS A 51 -13.27 -0.32 -0.78
C HIS A 51 -14.35 -0.66 0.23
N GLN A 52 -15.64 -0.57 -0.16
CA GLN A 52 -16.76 -0.94 0.71
C GLN A 52 -16.65 -2.40 1.15
N ASN A 53 -16.37 -3.33 0.22
CA ASN A 53 -16.26 -4.76 0.52
C ASN A 53 -15.13 -5.03 1.54
N TYR A 54 -13.98 -4.35 1.43
CA TYR A 54 -12.89 -4.48 2.40
C TYR A 54 -13.26 -3.96 3.79
N TYR A 55 -13.93 -2.81 3.88
CA TYR A 55 -14.43 -2.33 5.17
C TYR A 55 -15.48 -3.28 5.77
N ASP A 56 -16.37 -3.82 4.96
CA ASP A 56 -17.38 -4.78 5.41
C ASP A 56 -16.73 -6.11 5.87
N ALA A 57 -15.63 -6.50 5.25
CA ALA A 57 -14.79 -7.63 5.67
C ALA A 57 -14.05 -7.40 7.00
N GLY A 58 -13.87 -6.15 7.40
CA GLY A 58 -13.23 -5.81 8.68
C GLY A 58 -11.99 -4.94 8.61
N ALA A 59 -11.55 -4.51 7.43
CA ALA A 59 -10.43 -3.59 7.30
C ALA A 59 -10.67 -2.30 8.09
N ASN A 60 -9.67 -1.84 8.82
CA ASN A 60 -9.65 -0.52 9.45
C ASN A 60 -9.18 0.55 8.46
N ILE A 61 -8.32 0.16 7.51
CA ILE A 61 -7.72 1.09 6.56
C ILE A 61 -8.01 0.58 5.14
N ALA A 62 -8.52 1.47 4.28
CA ALA A 62 -8.54 1.26 2.84
C ALA A 62 -7.46 2.11 2.18
N ILE A 63 -6.65 1.48 1.33
CA ILE A 63 -5.62 2.10 0.51
C ILE A 63 -6.26 2.55 -0.80
N THR A 64 -6.12 3.82 -1.17
CA THR A 64 -6.78 4.38 -2.36
C THR A 64 -6.22 3.83 -3.66
N ALA A 65 -7.03 3.86 -4.74
CA ALA A 65 -6.63 3.43 -6.08
C ALA A 65 -5.68 4.45 -6.78
N SER A 66 -4.72 5.02 -6.03
CA SER A 66 -3.77 6.02 -6.52
C SER A 66 -2.34 5.53 -6.69
N TYR A 67 -2.09 4.24 -6.50
CA TYR A 67 -0.75 3.63 -6.55
C TYR A 67 0.08 4.04 -7.78
N GLN A 68 -0.51 3.98 -8.97
CA GLN A 68 0.10 4.39 -10.24
C GLN A 68 -0.34 5.78 -10.71
N ALA A 69 -1.27 6.44 -10.01
CA ALA A 69 -1.88 7.68 -10.47
C ALA A 69 -0.89 8.84 -10.40
N THR A 70 -0.58 9.42 -11.56
CA THR A 70 0.25 10.61 -11.71
C THR A 70 -0.36 11.52 -12.77
N VAL A 71 -0.11 12.83 -12.69
CA VAL A 71 -0.57 13.77 -13.72
C VAL A 71 -0.04 13.35 -15.08
N ALA A 72 1.27 13.09 -15.20
CA ALA A 72 1.89 12.65 -16.44
C ALA A 72 1.34 11.31 -16.97
N GLY A 73 0.94 10.39 -16.08
CA GLY A 73 0.32 9.11 -16.46
C GLY A 73 -1.05 9.32 -17.11
N PHE A 74 -1.89 10.16 -16.53
CA PHE A 74 -3.20 10.50 -17.10
C PHE A 74 -3.09 11.33 -18.38
N GLU A 75 -2.12 12.25 -18.47
CA GLU A 75 -1.86 13.02 -19.70
C GLU A 75 -1.48 12.12 -20.88
N ARG A 76 -0.71 11.04 -20.65
CA ARG A 76 -0.43 10.01 -21.66
C ARG A 76 -1.69 9.30 -22.18
N LEU A 77 -2.77 9.27 -21.37
CA LEU A 77 -4.08 8.76 -21.75
C LEU A 77 -4.97 9.79 -22.45
N GLY A 78 -4.46 11.01 -22.65
CA GLY A 78 -5.16 12.09 -23.34
C GLY A 78 -5.98 13.02 -22.46
N HIS A 79 -5.86 12.93 -21.14
CA HIS A 79 -6.48 13.86 -20.21
C HIS A 79 -5.70 15.17 -20.14
N THR A 80 -6.38 16.27 -19.87
CA THR A 80 -5.72 17.54 -19.54
C THR A 80 -5.08 17.46 -18.15
N THR A 81 -4.15 18.36 -17.87
CA THR A 81 -3.53 18.48 -16.53
C THR A 81 -4.58 18.65 -15.43
N GLU A 82 -5.62 19.47 -15.68
CA GLU A 82 -6.69 19.72 -14.70
C GLU A 82 -7.56 18.47 -14.46
N GLU A 83 -7.94 17.76 -15.51
CA GLU A 83 -8.65 16.47 -15.39
C GLU A 83 -7.79 15.44 -14.66
N SER A 84 -6.49 15.37 -14.95
CA SER A 84 -5.55 14.46 -14.30
C SER A 84 -5.47 14.72 -12.79
N ARG A 85 -5.38 15.98 -12.37
CA ARG A 85 -5.42 16.39 -10.96
C ARG A 85 -6.74 16.01 -10.28
N ALA A 86 -7.86 16.23 -10.96
CA ALA A 86 -9.18 15.85 -10.45
C ALA A 86 -9.30 14.33 -10.28
N LEU A 87 -8.79 13.54 -11.23
CA LEU A 87 -8.77 12.07 -11.13
C LEU A 87 -7.93 11.56 -9.95
N ILE A 88 -6.78 12.17 -9.68
CA ILE A 88 -5.98 11.81 -8.50
C ILE A 88 -6.78 12.07 -7.20
N LYS A 89 -7.39 13.23 -7.05
CA LYS A 89 -8.23 13.55 -5.89
C LYS A 89 -9.44 12.62 -5.76
N ARG A 90 -10.05 12.24 -6.88
CA ARG A 90 -11.19 11.32 -6.91
C ARG A 90 -10.88 9.97 -6.28
N THR A 91 -9.65 9.47 -6.31
CA THR A 91 -9.26 8.20 -5.66
C THR A 91 -9.57 8.23 -4.15
N VAL A 92 -9.29 9.36 -3.49
CA VAL A 92 -9.58 9.56 -2.07
C VAL A 92 -11.08 9.74 -1.83
N GLU A 93 -11.77 10.48 -2.69
CA GLU A 93 -13.23 10.69 -2.58
C GLU A 93 -13.99 9.36 -2.62
N LEU A 94 -13.63 8.44 -3.52
CA LEU A 94 -14.27 7.12 -3.64
C LEU A 94 -14.05 6.29 -2.37
N ALA A 95 -12.84 6.27 -1.81
CA ALA A 95 -12.55 5.57 -0.56
C ALA A 95 -13.33 6.20 0.63
N LYS A 96 -13.45 7.53 0.70
CA LYS A 96 -14.25 8.24 1.71
C LYS A 96 -15.76 7.95 1.57
N GLN A 97 -16.27 7.83 0.35
CA GLN A 97 -17.66 7.43 0.11
C GLN A 97 -17.90 6.00 0.60
N ALA A 98 -17.00 5.07 0.27
CA ALA A 98 -17.05 3.69 0.74
C ALA A 98 -16.98 3.61 2.28
N GLN A 99 -16.10 4.40 2.91
CA GLN A 99 -15.99 4.51 4.37
C GLN A 99 -17.34 4.83 5.02
N THR A 100 -18.11 5.74 4.42
CA THR A 100 -19.42 6.17 4.92
C THR A 100 -20.52 5.13 4.65
N LYS A 101 -20.49 4.45 3.51
CA LYS A 101 -21.53 3.51 3.06
C LYS A 101 -21.38 2.10 3.64
N SER A 102 -20.18 1.72 4.08
CA SER A 102 -19.88 0.37 4.57
C SER A 102 -20.61 0.05 5.88
N GLN A 103 -20.98 -1.22 6.07
CA GLN A 103 -21.71 -1.73 7.23
C GLN A 103 -20.80 -2.16 8.39
N GLY A 104 -19.50 -2.25 8.18
CA GLY A 104 -18.54 -2.61 9.22
C GLY A 104 -18.62 -1.66 10.43
N LEU A 105 -18.52 -2.19 11.62
CA LEU A 105 -18.66 -1.43 12.88
C LEU A 105 -17.34 -0.89 13.42
N GLN A 106 -16.20 -1.35 12.91
CA GLN A 106 -14.87 -0.88 13.32
C GLN A 106 -14.62 0.56 12.86
N GLU A 107 -13.69 1.23 13.55
CA GLU A 107 -13.18 2.52 13.07
C GLU A 107 -12.50 2.35 11.69
N LYS A 108 -12.76 3.30 10.80
CA LYS A 108 -12.37 3.23 9.39
C LYS A 108 -11.60 4.47 8.99
N TRP A 109 -10.51 4.27 8.24
CA TRP A 109 -9.58 5.30 7.81
C TRP A 109 -9.21 5.13 6.35
N VAL A 110 -8.86 6.21 5.68
CA VAL A 110 -8.46 6.23 4.28
C VAL A 110 -6.99 6.60 4.18
N ALA A 111 -6.17 5.72 3.62
CA ALA A 111 -4.78 5.96 3.32
C ALA A 111 -4.58 6.22 1.83
N ALA A 112 -4.03 7.38 1.48
CA ALA A 112 -3.75 7.67 0.08
C ALA A 112 -2.45 6.97 -0.35
N SER A 113 -2.56 6.12 -1.37
CA SER A 113 -1.44 5.35 -1.93
C SER A 113 -0.47 6.22 -2.70
N VAL A 114 0.81 6.08 -2.40
CA VAL A 114 1.93 6.68 -3.12
C VAL A 114 2.89 5.55 -3.49
N GLY A 115 2.72 4.98 -4.68
CA GLY A 115 3.62 3.96 -5.22
C GLY A 115 4.92 4.54 -5.78
N PRO A 116 5.93 3.69 -6.07
CA PRO A 116 7.22 4.11 -6.56
C PRO A 116 7.19 4.65 -8.00
N TYR A 117 8.28 5.26 -8.42
CA TYR A 117 8.48 5.69 -9.81
C TYR A 117 8.36 4.51 -10.79
N GLY A 118 8.85 3.33 -10.40
CA GLY A 118 8.73 2.11 -11.20
C GLY A 118 7.29 1.72 -11.51
N ALA A 119 6.37 1.96 -10.58
CA ALA A 119 4.94 1.71 -10.82
C ALA A 119 4.34 2.61 -11.92
N TYR A 120 4.80 3.86 -12.02
CA TYR A 120 4.44 4.76 -13.12
C TYR A 120 4.99 4.30 -14.47
N LEU A 121 6.16 3.66 -14.50
CA LEU A 121 6.73 3.11 -15.72
C LEU A 121 5.94 1.91 -16.24
N ALA A 122 5.25 1.17 -15.37
CA ALA A 122 4.43 0.00 -15.67
C ALA A 122 5.20 -1.11 -16.43
N ASP A 123 6.49 -1.29 -16.12
CA ASP A 123 7.41 -2.25 -16.74
C ASP A 123 8.03 -3.25 -15.75
N GLY A 124 7.52 -3.30 -14.52
CA GLY A 124 8.03 -4.12 -13.42
C GLY A 124 9.25 -3.52 -12.72
N SER A 125 9.57 -2.24 -12.97
CA SER A 125 10.69 -1.55 -12.32
C SER A 125 10.47 -1.35 -10.83
N GLU A 126 9.22 -1.37 -10.36
CA GLU A 126 8.85 -1.34 -8.94
C GLU A 126 9.43 -2.51 -8.13
N TYR A 127 9.86 -3.57 -8.80
CA TYR A 127 10.52 -4.73 -8.18
C TYR A 127 12.03 -4.80 -8.46
N ARG A 128 12.62 -3.73 -9.04
CA ARG A 128 14.05 -3.65 -9.34
C ARG A 128 14.72 -2.43 -8.75
N GLY A 129 14.04 -1.29 -8.72
CA GLY A 129 14.66 -0.01 -8.40
C GLY A 129 15.74 0.41 -9.41
N ASN A 130 16.69 1.23 -8.98
CA ASN A 130 17.85 1.67 -9.77
C ASN A 130 17.45 2.33 -11.10
N TYR A 131 16.51 3.27 -11.06
CA TYR A 131 15.96 3.95 -12.24
C TYR A 131 16.96 4.89 -12.96
N GLY A 132 18.13 5.13 -12.35
CA GLY A 132 19.12 6.09 -12.86
C GLY A 132 18.71 7.55 -12.64
N LEU A 133 17.72 7.81 -11.79
CA LEU A 133 17.30 9.13 -11.37
C LEU A 133 18.01 9.55 -10.08
N SER A 134 18.28 10.84 -9.97
CA SER A 134 18.75 11.45 -8.72
C SER A 134 17.62 11.59 -7.69
N GLN A 135 17.99 11.76 -6.42
CA GLN A 135 17.04 12.04 -5.35
C GLN A 135 16.16 13.27 -5.68
N THR A 136 16.75 14.34 -6.23
CA THR A 136 16.02 15.56 -6.61
C THR A 136 14.95 15.28 -7.68
N GLU A 137 15.28 14.51 -8.71
CA GLU A 137 14.32 14.14 -9.76
C GLU A 137 13.16 13.30 -9.19
N LEU A 138 13.43 12.42 -8.23
CA LEU A 138 12.40 11.64 -7.55
C LEU A 138 11.55 12.50 -6.61
N VAL A 139 12.13 13.47 -5.91
CA VAL A 139 11.39 14.47 -5.12
C VAL A 139 10.42 15.24 -6.03
N ASP A 140 10.89 15.72 -7.18
CA ASP A 140 10.06 16.47 -8.13
C ASP A 140 8.94 15.59 -8.72
N PHE A 141 9.25 14.32 -9.02
CA PHE A 141 8.25 13.35 -9.49
C PHE A 141 7.11 13.13 -8.48
N HIS A 142 7.44 12.97 -7.20
CA HIS A 142 6.45 12.68 -6.17
C HIS A 142 5.67 13.91 -5.70
N ARG A 143 6.25 15.10 -5.82
CA ARG A 143 5.73 16.35 -5.22
C ARG A 143 4.27 16.62 -5.56
N GLU A 144 3.95 16.77 -6.83
CA GLU A 144 2.60 17.17 -7.26
C GLU A 144 1.54 16.15 -6.84
N ARG A 145 1.82 14.85 -7.02
CA ARG A 145 0.92 13.77 -6.62
C ARG A 145 0.68 13.78 -5.11
N LEU A 146 1.74 13.89 -4.31
CA LEU A 146 1.65 13.90 -2.86
C LEU A 146 0.84 15.09 -2.36
N GLU A 147 1.07 16.29 -2.89
CA GLU A 147 0.33 17.50 -2.54
C GLU A 147 -1.16 17.34 -2.86
N LEU A 148 -1.51 16.84 -4.04
CA LEU A 148 -2.91 16.57 -4.44
C LEU A 148 -3.60 15.58 -3.51
N LEU A 149 -2.91 14.52 -3.10
CA LEU A 149 -3.45 13.51 -2.18
C LEU A 149 -3.63 14.08 -0.76
N LEU A 150 -2.73 14.92 -0.29
CA LEU A 150 -2.88 15.63 0.99
C LEU A 150 -4.07 16.59 0.99
N GLU A 151 -4.24 17.35 -0.10
CA GLU A 151 -5.37 18.27 -0.27
C GLU A 151 -6.72 17.57 -0.36
N SER A 152 -6.77 16.32 -0.79
CA SER A 152 -8.02 15.56 -0.98
C SER A 152 -8.62 15.02 0.32
N GLY A 153 -7.96 15.21 1.48
CA GLY A 153 -8.51 14.88 2.79
C GLY A 153 -8.33 13.41 3.20
N ALA A 154 -7.32 12.70 2.65
CA ALA A 154 -6.89 11.42 3.17
C ALA A 154 -6.47 11.54 4.65
N ASP A 155 -6.71 10.50 5.44
CA ASP A 155 -6.37 10.51 6.87
C ASP A 155 -4.86 10.33 7.10
N LEU A 156 -4.20 9.63 6.17
CA LEU A 156 -2.76 9.40 6.15
C LEU A 156 -2.29 9.02 4.74
N LEU A 157 -0.98 8.88 4.56
CA LEU A 157 -0.38 8.38 3.33
C LEU A 157 0.12 6.95 3.51
N ALA A 158 -0.06 6.13 2.48
CA ALA A 158 0.57 4.83 2.29
C ALA A 158 1.71 4.99 1.27
N ILE A 159 2.92 5.25 1.74
CA ILE A 159 4.11 5.21 0.89
C ILE A 159 4.51 3.74 0.80
N GLU A 160 4.30 3.12 -0.36
CA GLU A 160 4.31 1.67 -0.42
C GLU A 160 5.09 1.09 -1.62
N THR A 161 5.62 -0.12 -1.42
CA THR A 161 6.33 -0.89 -2.45
C THR A 161 7.60 -0.18 -2.95
N ILE A 162 8.25 0.64 -2.12
CA ILE A 162 9.44 1.39 -2.53
C ILE A 162 10.62 0.41 -2.63
N PRO A 163 11.29 0.32 -3.80
CA PRO A 163 12.28 -0.73 -4.05
C PRO A 163 13.74 -0.31 -3.78
N ASP A 164 14.02 0.99 -3.66
CA ASP A 164 15.40 1.46 -3.56
C ASP A 164 15.60 2.63 -2.58
N LEU A 165 16.85 2.78 -2.14
CA LEU A 165 17.26 3.76 -1.14
C LEU A 165 17.08 5.21 -1.61
N THR A 166 17.36 5.50 -2.88
CA THR A 166 17.30 6.86 -3.42
C THR A 166 15.87 7.39 -3.37
N GLU A 167 14.91 6.54 -3.69
CA GLU A 167 13.50 6.91 -3.64
C GLU A 167 12.97 7.02 -2.19
N ILE A 168 13.44 6.16 -1.27
CA ILE A 168 13.15 6.30 0.16
C ILE A 168 13.62 7.67 0.67
N GLN A 169 14.84 8.07 0.34
CA GLN A 169 15.39 9.38 0.74
C GLN A 169 14.57 10.53 0.14
N ALA A 170 14.17 10.42 -1.12
CA ALA A 170 13.36 11.42 -1.79
C ALA A 170 11.98 11.63 -1.14
N VAL A 171 11.28 10.53 -0.82
CA VAL A 171 9.95 10.65 -0.18
C VAL A 171 10.05 11.15 1.25
N ILE A 172 11.07 10.77 2.02
CA ILE A 172 11.29 11.29 3.38
C ILE A 172 11.63 12.80 3.34
N GLU A 173 12.47 13.24 2.41
CA GLU A 173 12.77 14.67 2.20
C GLU A 173 11.49 15.44 1.87
N LEU A 174 10.65 14.90 1.01
CA LEU A 174 9.38 15.55 0.64
C LEU A 174 8.40 15.59 1.82
N LEU A 175 8.27 14.49 2.58
CA LEU A 175 7.42 14.46 3.77
C LEU A 175 7.85 15.46 4.83
N ALA A 176 9.14 15.73 4.99
CA ALA A 176 9.65 16.73 5.94
C ALA A 176 9.16 18.16 5.61
N GLN A 177 8.79 18.44 4.35
CA GLN A 177 8.19 19.71 3.93
C GLN A 177 6.71 19.82 4.36
N HIS A 178 6.10 18.72 4.79
CA HIS A 178 4.70 18.62 5.23
C HIS A 178 4.61 18.10 6.69
N PRO A 179 5.03 18.87 7.71
CA PRO A 179 5.24 18.38 9.08
C PRO A 179 3.97 17.88 9.79
N LYS A 180 2.78 18.20 9.28
CA LYS A 180 1.51 17.73 9.83
C LYS A 180 1.06 16.38 9.21
N THR A 181 1.75 15.91 8.19
CA THR A 181 1.41 14.66 7.50
C THR A 181 1.71 13.46 8.38
N THR A 182 0.85 12.47 8.28
CA THR A 182 1.04 11.15 8.87
C THR A 182 1.14 10.13 7.75
N ALA A 183 2.15 9.28 7.79
CA ALA A 183 2.38 8.25 6.77
C ALA A 183 2.91 6.95 7.38
N TRP A 184 2.72 5.84 6.69
CA TRP A 184 3.60 4.70 6.83
C TRP A 184 4.49 4.56 5.60
N LEU A 185 5.58 3.80 5.74
CA LEU A 185 6.52 3.53 4.66
C LEU A 185 6.79 2.03 4.58
N THR A 186 6.46 1.40 3.45
CA THR A 186 6.76 -0.01 3.21
C THR A 186 7.58 -0.18 1.95
N VAL A 187 8.41 -1.22 1.99
CA VAL A 187 9.35 -1.57 0.93
C VAL A 187 9.05 -2.96 0.37
N THR A 188 9.40 -3.17 -0.89
CA THR A 188 9.48 -4.51 -1.47
C THR A 188 10.91 -5.01 -1.43
N LEU A 189 11.09 -6.33 -1.38
CA LEU A 189 12.36 -6.96 -1.04
C LEU A 189 12.89 -7.82 -2.17
N LYS A 190 14.21 -7.88 -2.28
CA LYS A 190 14.95 -8.86 -3.08
C LYS A 190 15.11 -10.19 -2.34
N ASP A 191 15.36 -10.11 -1.06
CA ASP A 191 15.49 -11.22 -0.10
C ASP A 191 15.09 -10.72 1.30
N ASP A 192 15.22 -11.53 2.32
CA ASP A 192 14.76 -11.24 3.69
C ASP A 192 15.50 -10.08 4.40
N HIS A 193 16.63 -9.62 3.85
CA HIS A 193 17.46 -8.56 4.45
C HIS A 193 17.77 -7.39 3.52
N HIS A 194 17.40 -7.47 2.23
CA HIS A 194 17.77 -6.44 1.26
C HIS A 194 16.59 -5.93 0.43
N LEU A 195 16.59 -4.63 0.19
CA LEU A 195 15.75 -3.98 -0.81
C LEU A 195 16.09 -4.50 -2.22
N CYS A 196 15.26 -4.21 -3.20
CA CYS A 196 15.47 -4.65 -4.57
C CYS A 196 16.77 -4.11 -5.21
N ASP A 197 17.24 -2.94 -4.77
CA ASP A 197 18.52 -2.34 -5.20
C ASP A 197 19.75 -2.97 -4.51
N GLY A 198 19.55 -3.86 -3.52
CA GLY A 198 20.60 -4.49 -2.73
C GLY A 198 20.96 -3.73 -1.44
N THR A 199 20.30 -2.65 -1.12
CA THR A 199 20.47 -1.92 0.15
C THR A 199 20.01 -2.78 1.32
N ASP A 200 20.81 -2.83 2.40
CA ASP A 200 20.43 -3.51 3.63
C ASP A 200 19.19 -2.90 4.27
N LEU A 201 18.25 -3.74 4.67
CA LEU A 201 16.97 -3.35 5.25
C LEU A 201 17.14 -2.49 6.54
N ARG A 202 18.28 -2.60 7.22
CA ARG A 202 18.60 -1.78 8.37
C ARG A 202 18.81 -0.30 8.00
N VAL A 203 19.34 -0.01 6.80
CA VAL A 203 19.50 1.38 6.32
C VAL A 203 18.12 2.02 6.11
N PHE A 204 17.19 1.30 5.48
CA PHE A 204 15.80 1.72 5.37
C PHE A 204 15.18 1.98 6.76
N GLN A 205 15.35 1.04 7.69
CA GLN A 205 14.82 1.15 9.03
C GLN A 205 15.29 2.42 9.75
N LEU A 206 16.57 2.72 9.72
CA LEU A 206 17.13 3.91 10.36
C LEU A 206 16.54 5.20 9.77
N LEU A 207 16.31 5.26 8.47
CA LEU A 207 15.65 6.40 7.83
C LEU A 207 14.18 6.51 8.25
N ALA A 208 13.43 5.41 8.26
CA ALA A 208 12.05 5.39 8.70
C ALA A 208 11.90 5.79 10.17
N GLU A 209 12.79 5.33 11.05
CA GLU A 209 12.82 5.70 12.48
C GLU A 209 13.12 7.18 12.67
N SER A 210 13.97 7.79 11.85
CA SER A 210 14.36 9.21 11.97
C SER A 210 13.29 10.19 11.52
N SER A 211 12.31 9.78 10.69
CA SER A 211 11.27 10.66 10.16
C SER A 211 10.10 10.80 11.13
N GLU A 212 9.74 12.02 11.51
CA GLU A 212 8.58 12.30 12.38
C GLU A 212 7.23 12.02 11.71
N GLN A 213 7.17 12.08 10.37
CA GLN A 213 5.96 11.84 9.58
C GLN A 213 5.67 10.36 9.42
N ILE A 214 6.70 9.52 9.40
CA ILE A 214 6.57 8.06 9.33
C ILE A 214 6.23 7.52 10.72
N ILE A 215 5.01 7.01 10.90
CA ILE A 215 4.54 6.48 12.19
C ILE A 215 4.54 4.96 12.28
N ALA A 216 4.70 4.28 11.15
CA ALA A 216 4.84 2.84 11.03
C ALA A 216 5.64 2.52 9.77
N TYR A 217 6.33 1.39 9.72
CA TYR A 217 7.09 0.97 8.55
C TYR A 217 7.21 -0.55 8.48
N GLY A 218 7.56 -1.07 7.31
CA GLY A 218 7.70 -2.51 7.13
C GLY A 218 7.76 -2.93 5.68
N VAL A 219 7.10 -4.04 5.35
CA VAL A 219 7.22 -4.67 4.03
C VAL A 219 5.84 -4.90 3.41
N ASN A 220 5.76 -4.79 2.08
CA ASN A 220 4.57 -5.13 1.33
C ASN A 220 4.90 -5.64 -0.07
N CYS A 221 3.91 -6.25 -0.71
CA CYS A 221 4.03 -6.76 -2.07
C CYS A 221 5.23 -7.71 -2.25
N VAL A 222 5.51 -8.49 -1.21
CA VAL A 222 6.54 -9.53 -1.14
C VAL A 222 5.90 -10.91 -1.04
N GLN A 223 6.67 -11.96 -1.27
CA GLN A 223 6.21 -13.33 -1.00
C GLN A 223 6.05 -13.52 0.52
N PRO A 224 5.05 -14.28 0.97
CA PRO A 224 4.75 -14.47 2.40
C PRO A 224 5.93 -15.00 3.22
N ASP A 225 6.73 -15.88 2.65
CA ASP A 225 7.91 -16.49 3.28
C ASP A 225 9.03 -15.50 3.62
N LEU A 226 9.06 -14.32 2.96
CA LEU A 226 9.99 -13.26 3.29
C LEU A 226 9.54 -12.38 4.47
N VAL A 227 8.24 -12.42 4.83
CA VAL A 227 7.67 -11.48 5.82
C VAL A 227 8.24 -11.72 7.21
N LEU A 228 8.13 -12.94 7.72
CA LEU A 228 8.55 -13.24 9.10
C LEU A 228 10.05 -12.96 9.32
N PRO A 229 10.98 -13.45 8.46
CA PRO A 229 12.40 -13.13 8.62
C PRO A 229 12.69 -11.63 8.58
N ALA A 230 12.06 -10.89 7.65
CA ALA A 230 12.24 -9.44 7.57
C ALA A 230 11.71 -8.72 8.83
N LEU A 231 10.55 -9.13 9.37
CA LEU A 231 10.01 -8.57 10.60
C LEU A 231 10.90 -8.86 11.82
N GLU A 232 11.42 -10.07 11.93
CA GLU A 232 12.37 -10.43 13.00
C GLU A 232 13.63 -9.59 12.93
N TYR A 233 14.16 -9.35 11.75
CA TYR A 233 15.30 -8.46 11.54
C TYR A 233 14.96 -7.01 11.92
N LEU A 234 13.83 -6.47 11.47
CA LEU A 234 13.41 -5.11 11.81
C LEU A 234 13.10 -4.93 13.30
N LYS A 235 12.51 -5.94 13.97
CA LYS A 235 12.11 -5.89 15.38
C LYS A 235 13.26 -5.54 16.34
N GLU A 236 14.50 -5.92 16.03
CA GLU A 236 15.65 -5.74 16.92
C GLU A 236 15.84 -4.30 17.41
N ILE A 237 15.57 -3.31 16.56
CA ILE A 237 15.74 -1.88 16.92
C ILE A 237 14.45 -1.06 16.65
N ALA A 238 13.32 -1.70 16.35
CA ALA A 238 12.08 -1.01 16.05
C ALA A 238 11.55 -0.26 17.29
N THR A 239 11.26 1.02 17.13
CA THR A 239 10.54 1.84 18.12
C THR A 239 9.14 2.22 17.65
N LYS A 240 8.87 2.12 16.35
CA LYS A 240 7.56 2.32 15.73
C LYS A 240 6.89 0.98 15.39
N PRO A 241 5.56 0.94 15.26
CA PRO A 241 4.84 -0.25 14.80
C PRO A 241 5.36 -0.76 13.46
N LEU A 242 5.46 -2.09 13.33
CA LEU A 242 5.78 -2.74 12.08
C LEU A 242 4.51 -3.01 11.26
N VAL A 243 4.66 -3.00 9.93
CA VAL A 243 3.60 -3.16 8.94
C VAL A 243 3.94 -4.33 8.00
N ALA A 244 2.97 -5.19 7.70
CA ALA A 244 3.12 -6.25 6.70
C ALA A 244 1.81 -6.48 5.94
N TYR A 245 1.87 -6.40 4.60
CA TYR A 245 0.79 -6.80 3.70
C TYR A 245 1.39 -7.43 2.44
N PRO A 246 1.68 -8.74 2.52
CA PRO A 246 2.29 -9.49 1.42
C PRO A 246 1.30 -9.83 0.32
N ASN A 247 1.82 -10.42 -0.74
CA ASN A 247 1.02 -11.10 -1.74
C ASN A 247 0.39 -12.38 -1.14
N SER A 248 -0.61 -12.94 -1.82
CA SER A 248 -1.25 -14.19 -1.38
C SER A 248 -0.36 -15.45 -1.47
N GLY A 249 0.89 -15.32 -1.89
CA GLY A 249 1.75 -16.45 -2.26
C GLY A 249 1.53 -16.93 -3.69
N ALA A 250 0.67 -16.29 -4.47
CA ALA A 250 0.55 -16.54 -5.90
C ALA A 250 1.82 -16.09 -6.63
N THR A 251 2.23 -16.87 -7.65
CA THR A 251 3.38 -16.56 -8.50
C THR A 251 2.89 -15.93 -9.81
N TYR A 252 3.42 -14.77 -10.14
CA TYR A 252 3.12 -14.09 -11.41
C TYR A 252 4.04 -14.57 -12.52
N ASP A 253 3.48 -15.09 -13.60
CA ASP A 253 4.20 -15.35 -14.84
C ASP A 253 4.13 -14.11 -15.73
N ALA A 254 5.23 -13.37 -15.83
CA ALA A 254 5.32 -12.14 -16.61
C ALA A 254 5.17 -12.38 -18.12
N THR A 255 5.37 -13.60 -18.61
CA THR A 255 5.24 -13.95 -20.03
C THR A 255 3.78 -14.14 -20.42
N THR A 256 3.04 -14.89 -19.60
CA THR A 256 1.63 -15.20 -19.83
C THR A 256 0.69 -14.17 -19.19
N LYS A 257 1.23 -13.32 -18.30
CA LYS A 257 0.48 -12.35 -17.46
C LYS A 257 -0.58 -13.03 -16.58
N VAL A 258 -0.31 -14.26 -16.13
CA VAL A 258 -1.22 -15.05 -15.32
C VAL A 258 -0.64 -15.25 -13.93
N TRP A 259 -1.48 -15.11 -12.90
CA TRP A 259 -1.18 -15.50 -11.54
C TRP A 259 -1.52 -16.98 -11.33
N THR A 260 -0.57 -17.77 -10.81
CA THR A 260 -0.81 -19.14 -10.37
C THR A 260 -0.98 -19.15 -8.86
N HIS A 261 -2.17 -19.57 -8.39
CA HIS A 261 -2.48 -19.61 -6.96
C HIS A 261 -1.82 -20.79 -6.27
N SER A 262 -1.21 -20.56 -5.12
CA SER A 262 -0.82 -21.63 -4.19
C SER A 262 -2.03 -22.04 -3.34
N HIS A 263 -2.13 -23.33 -2.98
CA HIS A 263 -3.25 -23.85 -2.16
C HIS A 263 -3.19 -23.44 -0.67
N ALA A 264 -2.24 -22.60 -0.27
CA ALA A 264 -1.95 -22.29 1.13
C ALA A 264 -2.38 -20.85 1.54
N VAL A 265 -3.21 -20.17 0.75
CA VAL A 265 -3.58 -18.75 1.03
C VAL A 265 -4.22 -18.60 2.41
N ASP A 266 -5.11 -19.52 2.80
CA ASP A 266 -5.78 -19.46 4.11
C ASP A 266 -4.79 -19.62 5.27
N GLU A 267 -3.71 -20.40 5.11
CA GLU A 267 -2.68 -20.58 6.15
C GLU A 267 -1.85 -19.30 6.34
N VAL A 268 -1.56 -18.57 5.25
CA VAL A 268 -0.83 -17.30 5.30
C VAL A 268 -1.60 -16.26 6.14
N PHE A 269 -2.89 -16.12 5.88
CA PHE A 269 -3.73 -15.11 6.54
C PHE A 269 -4.35 -15.59 7.87
N SER A 270 -3.96 -16.75 8.36
CA SER A 270 -4.32 -17.23 9.70
C SER A 270 -3.08 -17.46 10.56
N ASN A 271 -2.36 -18.56 10.32
CA ASN A 271 -1.25 -18.97 11.17
C ASN A 271 -0.01 -18.08 11.02
N GLU A 272 0.36 -17.72 9.78
CA GLU A 272 1.53 -16.84 9.57
C GLU A 272 1.28 -15.42 10.05
N ALA A 273 0.06 -14.91 9.88
CA ALA A 273 -0.31 -13.59 10.40
C ALA A 273 -0.19 -13.49 11.93
N LEU A 274 -0.46 -14.57 12.66
CA LEU A 274 -0.21 -14.63 14.11
C LEU A 274 1.29 -14.54 14.42
N ASN A 275 2.14 -15.28 13.69
CA ASN A 275 3.59 -15.22 13.84
C ASN A 275 4.13 -13.81 13.55
N TRP A 276 3.60 -13.13 12.51
CA TRP A 276 3.96 -11.74 12.21
C TRP A 276 3.60 -10.81 13.38
N HIS A 277 2.41 -10.99 13.95
CA HIS A 277 1.98 -10.20 15.10
C HIS A 277 2.87 -10.43 16.32
N GLU A 278 3.23 -11.65 16.64
CA GLU A 278 4.14 -12.02 17.73
C GLU A 278 5.55 -11.45 17.50
N SER A 279 5.96 -11.28 16.25
CA SER A 279 7.20 -10.59 15.87
C SER A 279 7.10 -9.07 15.87
N GLY A 280 6.01 -8.49 16.40
CA GLY A 280 5.84 -7.05 16.62
C GLY A 280 5.12 -6.32 15.49
N CYS A 281 4.65 -7.03 14.46
CA CYS A 281 3.81 -6.43 13.43
C CYS A 281 2.44 -6.09 14.00
N LYS A 282 2.04 -4.83 13.87
CA LYS A 282 0.73 -4.36 14.33
C LYS A 282 -0.25 -4.07 13.20
N TRP A 283 0.25 -3.74 12.01
CA TRP A 283 -0.58 -3.38 10.88
C TRP A 283 -0.45 -4.48 9.84
N ILE A 284 -1.54 -5.21 9.62
CA ILE A 284 -1.54 -6.43 8.83
C ILE A 284 -2.64 -6.34 7.77
N GLY A 285 -2.32 -6.72 6.55
CA GLY A 285 -3.26 -6.75 5.42
C GLY A 285 -2.77 -7.65 4.30
N GLY A 286 -3.31 -7.42 3.11
CA GLY A 286 -2.90 -8.13 1.91
C GLY A 286 -2.51 -7.20 0.76
N CYS A 287 -1.77 -7.71 -0.21
CA CYS A 287 -1.41 -7.02 -1.44
C CYS A 287 -1.90 -7.82 -2.66
N CYS A 288 -1.07 -8.09 -3.64
CA CYS A 288 -1.51 -8.77 -4.86
C CYS A 288 -2.18 -10.12 -4.59
N CYS A 289 -3.27 -10.38 -5.31
CA CYS A 289 -4.06 -11.60 -5.22
C CYS A 289 -4.68 -11.89 -3.83
N THR A 290 -4.89 -10.87 -3.01
CA THR A 290 -5.64 -10.98 -1.75
C THR A 290 -7.00 -10.32 -1.87
N SER A 291 -8.05 -11.02 -1.49
CA SER A 291 -9.44 -10.55 -1.56
C SER A 291 -9.99 -10.15 -0.20
N PHE A 292 -11.24 -9.72 -0.16
CA PHE A 292 -11.95 -9.47 1.08
C PHE A 292 -12.13 -10.73 1.96
N LYS A 293 -11.97 -11.94 1.40
CA LYS A 293 -12.03 -13.20 2.17
C LYS A 293 -10.83 -13.32 3.10
N GLU A 294 -9.62 -13.03 2.60
CA GLU A 294 -8.39 -13.03 3.40
C GLU A 294 -8.47 -11.97 4.51
N ILE A 295 -9.07 -10.80 4.23
CA ILE A 295 -9.28 -9.78 5.26
C ILE A 295 -10.31 -10.22 6.31
N SER A 296 -11.36 -10.92 5.91
CA SER A 296 -12.30 -11.55 6.86
C SER A 296 -11.62 -12.60 7.73
N LEU A 297 -10.73 -13.40 7.14
CA LEU A 297 -9.95 -14.40 7.87
C LEU A 297 -9.00 -13.75 8.89
N LEU A 298 -8.31 -12.66 8.52
CA LEU A 298 -7.51 -11.86 9.48
C LEU A 298 -8.38 -11.34 10.64
N LYS A 299 -9.58 -10.82 10.35
CA LYS A 299 -10.51 -10.36 11.38
C LYS A 299 -10.90 -11.50 12.35
N GLU A 300 -11.19 -12.68 11.82
CA GLU A 300 -11.50 -13.87 12.63
C GLU A 300 -10.29 -14.27 13.48
N THR A 301 -9.11 -14.34 12.87
CA THR A 301 -7.83 -14.70 13.52
C THR A 301 -7.53 -13.78 14.71
N PHE A 302 -7.73 -12.49 14.54
CA PHE A 302 -7.43 -11.49 15.58
C PHE A 302 -8.66 -11.09 16.43
N SER A 303 -9.79 -11.77 16.31
CA SER A 303 -11.05 -11.39 16.99
C SER A 303 -10.96 -11.21 18.50
N ALA A 304 -10.03 -11.91 19.15
CA ALA A 304 -9.83 -11.81 20.61
C ALA A 304 -9.07 -10.54 21.05
N ILE A 305 -8.44 -9.81 20.12
CA ILE A 305 -7.57 -8.67 20.43
C ILE A 305 -7.89 -7.38 19.63
N LEU A 306 -8.80 -7.46 18.67
CA LEU A 306 -9.34 -6.33 17.89
C LEU A 306 -10.24 -5.41 18.73
#